data_bbdb41df304adc4cdda4558cdc3ba1a4
#
_entry.id   bbdb41df304adc4cdda4558cdc3ba1a4
#
_cell.length_a   1.000
_cell.length_b   1.000
_cell.length_c   1.000
_cell.angle_alpha   90.00
_cell.angle_beta   90.00
_cell.angle_gamma   90.00
#
_symmetry.space_group_name_H-M   'P 1'
#
loop_
_entity.id
_entity.type
_entity.pdbx_description
1 polymer ?
#
loop_
_entity_poly.entity_id
_entity_poly.type
_entity_poly.pdbx_seq_one_letter_code
_entity_poly.pdbx_strand_id
1 'polypeptide(L)'
;MRFLPILRKYCLALGIACALLAAPIRLSASDFPRHKVECEGWKMDYLSYAPPSADQALPAVLLLHGAGDEAINFIRPWESLAKKEKIVLIAPQLPRVLTFEAVAPKVFLCLVQDVKKQIKVDPRRVYLFGNSMGGYLAYDGALLDSEYFAAAAIHAMGIDDDYVGIIQRATRKIPIAIFMGDRDQLVSLAQVRKTRALLEKSGFPMHYREISNHGHNYYELSDSINGEAWEFLSSYRLP
;
A
#
# COMPACT_ATOMS: atom_id res chain seq x y z
N MET A 1 -57.57 27.79 60.81
CA MET A 1 -57.12 26.59 61.52
C MET A 1 -55.82 26.18 60.94
N ARG A 2 -54.67 26.56 61.53
CA ARG A 2 -53.84 25.74 62.43
C ARG A 2 -53.62 24.37 61.77
N PHE A 3 -52.42 23.98 61.38
CA PHE A 3 -51.20 23.75 62.16
C PHE A 3 -49.90 23.79 61.30
N LEU A 4 -48.89 24.49 61.75
CA LEU A 4 -47.46 24.30 61.58
C LEU A 4 -46.99 23.05 62.37
N PRO A 5 -45.67 22.76 62.46
CA PRO A 5 -44.50 22.72 61.61
C PRO A 5 -43.74 21.39 61.72
N ILE A 6 -42.40 21.40 61.43
CA ILE A 6 -41.38 20.40 61.81
C ILE A 6 -41.06 19.50 60.56
N LEU A 7 -39.95 19.71 59.86
CA LEU A 7 -38.59 19.41 60.21
C LEU A 7 -37.58 20.06 59.24
N ARG A 8 -36.91 21.03 59.76
CA ARG A 8 -35.63 21.49 59.22
C ARG A 8 -34.58 20.66 59.96
N LYS A 9 -33.87 19.78 59.31
CA LYS A 9 -32.50 19.39 59.69
C LYS A 9 -31.97 18.28 58.75
N TYR A 10 -30.69 18.45 58.38
CA TYR A 10 -29.81 17.48 57.73
C TYR A 10 -29.97 17.22 56.25
N CYS A 11 -29.34 18.08 55.46
CA CYS A 11 -28.60 17.68 54.28
C CYS A 11 -27.48 18.68 54.04
N LEU A 12 -26.50 18.65 54.97
CA LEU A 12 -25.13 18.99 54.62
C LEU A 12 -24.50 17.66 54.32
N ALA A 13 -24.15 17.39 53.06
CA ALA A 13 -23.01 16.54 52.76
C ALA A 13 -22.82 16.39 51.24
N LEU A 14 -21.64 16.75 50.85
CA LEU A 14 -20.89 16.28 49.69
C LEU A 14 -21.45 16.58 48.30
N GLY A 15 -21.21 17.80 47.86
CA GLY A 15 -20.98 18.08 46.44
C GLY A 15 -19.70 17.42 45.97
N ILE A 16 -19.76 16.15 45.63
CA ILE A 16 -18.73 15.53 44.80
C ILE A 16 -18.96 16.06 43.40
N ALA A 17 -18.28 17.13 43.07
CA ALA A 17 -18.11 17.54 41.67
C ALA A 17 -17.31 16.44 40.98
N CYS A 18 -18.01 15.54 40.31
CA CYS A 18 -17.42 14.62 39.34
C CYS A 18 -17.00 15.47 38.15
N ALA A 19 -15.83 16.11 38.24
CA ALA A 19 -15.15 16.67 37.12
C ALA A 19 -14.76 15.47 36.24
N LEU A 20 -15.65 15.10 35.33
CA LEU A 20 -15.30 14.31 34.16
C LEU A 20 -14.24 15.13 33.41
N LEU A 21 -12.97 14.87 33.73
CA LEU A 21 -11.86 15.20 32.89
C LEU A 21 -12.11 14.45 31.57
N ALA A 22 -12.90 15.07 30.66
CA ALA A 22 -12.87 14.72 29.27
C ALA A 22 -11.43 14.97 28.82
N ALA A 23 -10.63 13.93 28.84
CA ALA A 23 -9.35 13.96 28.14
C ALA A 23 -9.67 14.45 26.72
N PRO A 24 -8.99 15.49 26.23
CA PRO A 24 -9.19 15.89 24.86
C PRO A 24 -8.93 14.64 24.03
N ILE A 25 -9.92 14.19 23.28
CA ILE A 25 -9.70 13.25 22.18
C ILE A 25 -8.71 14.02 21.30
N ARG A 26 -7.43 13.73 21.46
CA ARG A 26 -6.45 14.10 20.46
C ARG A 26 -6.90 13.32 19.23
N LEU A 27 -7.55 14.01 18.29
CA LEU A 27 -7.53 13.53 16.92
C LEU A 27 -6.05 13.31 16.62
N SER A 28 -5.64 12.06 16.58
CA SER A 28 -4.32 11.66 16.11
C SER A 28 -4.16 12.35 14.76
N ALA A 29 -3.16 13.21 14.64
CA ALA A 29 -2.67 13.59 13.32
C ALA A 29 -2.54 12.27 12.55
N SER A 30 -3.16 12.18 11.37
CA SER A 30 -3.27 10.91 10.65
C SER A 30 -1.91 10.21 10.69
N ASP A 31 -1.89 8.94 11.10
CA ASP A 31 -0.64 8.15 11.14
C ASP A 31 0.06 8.10 9.75
N PHE A 32 -0.58 8.66 8.72
CA PHE A 32 -0.13 8.76 7.33
C PHE A 32 -0.08 10.21 6.86
N PRO A 33 1.04 10.94 7.04
CA PRO A 33 1.21 12.28 6.53
C PRO A 33 1.02 12.33 5.01
N ARG A 34 0.32 13.40 4.57
CA ARG A 34 0.07 13.68 3.16
C ARG A 34 1.13 14.61 2.60
N HIS A 35 1.64 14.27 1.45
CA HIS A 35 2.65 15.02 0.73
C HIS A 35 2.17 15.36 -0.68
N LYS A 36 2.83 16.33 -1.30
CA LYS A 36 2.67 16.68 -2.71
C LYS A 36 4.03 16.63 -3.38
N VAL A 37 4.10 15.97 -4.51
CA VAL A 37 5.30 15.96 -5.34
C VAL A 37 4.96 16.46 -6.73
N GLU A 38 5.87 17.21 -7.31
CA GLU A 38 5.85 17.58 -8.72
C GLU A 38 7.08 16.99 -9.40
N CYS A 39 6.87 16.26 -10.47
CA CYS A 39 7.91 15.54 -11.16
C CYS A 39 7.61 15.50 -12.67
N GLU A 40 8.54 15.99 -13.49
CA GLU A 40 8.42 16.01 -14.95
C GLU A 40 7.06 16.57 -15.44
N GLY A 41 6.53 17.59 -14.74
CA GLY A 41 5.23 18.19 -15.05
C GLY A 41 4.02 17.48 -14.43
N TRP A 42 4.20 16.36 -13.76
CA TRP A 42 3.16 15.64 -13.03
C TRP A 42 3.07 16.11 -11.60
N LYS A 43 1.85 16.36 -11.13
CA LYS A 43 1.56 16.67 -9.73
C LYS A 43 0.82 15.51 -9.11
N MET A 44 1.33 14.99 -8.01
CA MET A 44 0.73 13.85 -7.33
C MET A 44 0.73 14.05 -5.82
N ASP A 45 -0.42 13.80 -5.20
CA ASP A 45 -0.54 13.66 -3.76
C ASP A 45 -0.17 12.23 -3.37
N TYR A 46 0.53 12.04 -2.25
CA TYR A 46 0.77 10.70 -1.71
C TYR A 46 0.73 10.71 -0.19
N LEU A 47 0.49 9.55 0.39
CA LEU A 47 0.63 9.27 1.81
C LEU A 47 1.93 8.52 2.05
N SER A 48 2.55 8.76 3.20
CA SER A 48 3.69 7.96 3.64
C SER A 48 3.48 7.44 5.07
N TYR A 49 4.20 6.39 5.40
CA TYR A 49 4.39 5.90 6.75
C TYR A 49 5.86 5.56 6.94
N ALA A 50 6.42 5.95 8.07
CA ALA A 50 7.73 5.50 8.51
C ALA A 50 7.67 5.04 9.96
N PRO A 51 8.21 3.88 10.32
CA PRO A 51 8.27 3.46 11.69
C PRO A 51 9.13 4.43 12.52
N PRO A 52 8.82 4.64 13.81
CA PRO A 52 9.61 5.51 14.68
C PRO A 52 11.08 5.07 14.75
N SER A 53 11.99 6.04 14.77
CA SER A 53 13.43 5.88 15.01
C SER A 53 14.13 4.81 14.16
N ALA A 54 14.41 5.16 12.93
CA ALA A 54 15.30 4.36 12.11
C ALA A 54 16.64 5.08 11.93
N ASP A 55 17.61 4.76 12.75
CA ASP A 55 18.99 5.19 12.52
C ASP A 55 19.62 4.50 11.29
N GLN A 56 19.03 3.38 10.89
CA GLN A 56 19.42 2.61 9.70
C GLN A 56 18.46 2.82 8.52
N ALA A 57 18.97 2.62 7.31
CA ALA A 57 18.16 2.68 6.10
C ALA A 57 17.15 1.51 6.04
N LEU A 58 15.88 1.83 5.80
CA LEU A 58 14.76 0.90 5.82
C LEU A 58 14.33 0.47 4.42
N PRO A 59 13.75 -0.72 4.28
CA PRO A 59 13.05 -1.09 3.04
C PRO A 59 11.82 -0.21 2.83
N ALA A 60 11.45 0.00 1.58
CA ALA A 60 10.24 0.74 1.22
C ALA A 60 9.36 -0.06 0.27
N VAL A 61 8.04 0.04 0.45
CA VAL A 61 7.03 -0.51 -0.46
C VAL A 61 6.20 0.63 -1.01
N LEU A 62 6.16 0.74 -2.33
CA LEU A 62 5.25 1.61 -3.06
C LEU A 62 3.94 0.87 -3.26
N LEU A 63 2.84 1.42 -2.71
CA LEU A 63 1.51 0.81 -2.66
C LEU A 63 0.60 1.45 -3.70
N LEU A 64 0.22 0.70 -4.72
CA LEU A 64 -0.55 1.16 -5.87
C LEU A 64 -1.98 0.61 -5.80
N HIS A 65 -2.93 1.46 -5.46
CA HIS A 65 -4.33 1.06 -5.27
C HIS A 65 -5.08 0.79 -6.58
N GLY A 66 -6.25 0.14 -6.48
CA GLY A 66 -7.12 -0.16 -7.61
C GLY A 66 -7.90 1.06 -8.13
N ALA A 67 -8.58 0.90 -9.26
CA ALA A 67 -9.44 1.93 -9.83
C ALA A 67 -10.56 2.33 -8.86
N GLY A 68 -10.82 3.62 -8.75
CA GLY A 68 -11.88 4.17 -7.88
C GLY A 68 -11.59 4.14 -6.38
N ASP A 69 -10.46 3.59 -5.96
CA ASP A 69 -10.02 3.54 -4.56
C ASP A 69 -9.20 4.77 -4.17
N GLU A 70 -8.81 4.85 -2.90
CA GLU A 70 -8.02 5.93 -2.33
C GLU A 70 -6.76 5.41 -1.62
N ALA A 71 -5.69 6.19 -1.69
CA ALA A 71 -4.43 5.87 -1.05
C ALA A 71 -4.57 5.53 0.44
N ILE A 72 -5.47 6.22 1.16
CA ILE A 72 -5.72 6.01 2.59
C ILE A 72 -6.31 4.63 2.89
N ASN A 73 -7.20 4.13 2.05
CA ASN A 73 -7.79 2.81 2.23
C ASN A 73 -6.75 1.72 1.98
N PHE A 74 -5.89 1.94 1.00
CA PHE A 74 -4.91 0.95 0.56
C PHE A 74 -3.67 0.87 1.45
N ILE A 75 -3.24 1.98 2.08
CA ILE A 75 -2.09 1.99 3.00
C ILE A 75 -2.42 1.39 4.38
N ARG A 76 -3.67 1.54 4.87
CA ARG A 76 -4.07 1.09 6.21
C ARG A 76 -3.85 -0.41 6.48
N PRO A 77 -4.23 -1.33 5.59
CA PRO A 77 -3.99 -2.77 5.82
C PRO A 77 -2.51 -3.13 5.95
N TRP A 78 -1.61 -2.29 5.48
CA TRP A 78 -0.16 -2.50 5.60
C TRP A 78 0.44 -1.99 6.91
N GLU A 79 -0.29 -1.16 7.67
CA GLU A 79 0.25 -0.45 8.83
C GLU A 79 0.83 -1.38 9.90
N SER A 80 0.08 -2.40 10.30
CA SER A 80 0.51 -3.36 11.32
C SER A 80 1.79 -4.10 10.91
N LEU A 81 1.82 -4.57 9.66
CA LEU A 81 2.98 -5.23 9.09
C LEU A 81 4.18 -4.28 9.00
N ALA A 82 3.95 -3.05 8.58
CA ALA A 82 5.01 -2.04 8.45
C ALA A 82 5.62 -1.66 9.81
N LYS A 83 4.82 -1.58 10.86
CA LYS A 83 5.31 -1.40 12.24
C LYS A 83 6.19 -2.56 12.68
N LYS A 84 5.73 -3.78 12.46
CA LYS A 84 6.43 -5.01 12.87
C LYS A 84 7.75 -5.19 12.10
N GLU A 85 7.71 -5.06 10.80
CA GLU A 85 8.82 -5.39 9.88
C GLU A 85 9.71 -4.16 9.55
N LYS A 86 9.38 -2.99 10.12
CA LYS A 86 10.09 -1.71 9.91
C LYS A 86 10.15 -1.31 8.43
N ILE A 87 8.98 -1.22 7.80
CA ILE A 87 8.82 -0.89 6.38
C ILE A 87 8.39 0.57 6.24
N VAL A 88 8.99 1.31 5.34
CA VAL A 88 8.48 2.58 4.84
C VAL A 88 7.39 2.29 3.81
N LEU A 89 6.20 2.87 3.99
CA LEU A 89 5.12 2.78 3.01
C LEU A 89 4.99 4.10 2.25
N ILE A 90 4.74 4.00 0.96
CA ILE A 90 4.52 5.13 0.06
C ILE A 90 3.27 4.82 -0.76
N ALA A 91 2.20 5.56 -0.58
CA ALA A 91 0.92 5.32 -1.26
C ALA A 91 0.50 6.56 -2.04
N PRO A 92 0.74 6.62 -3.37
CA PRO A 92 0.25 7.70 -4.19
C PRO A 92 -1.26 7.65 -4.33
N GLN A 93 -1.88 8.83 -4.43
CA GLN A 93 -3.27 8.95 -4.85
C GLN A 93 -3.33 8.84 -6.36
N LEU A 94 -3.61 7.64 -6.86
CA LEU A 94 -3.74 7.38 -8.28
C LEU A 94 -5.02 8.00 -8.86
N PRO A 95 -5.06 8.31 -10.16
CA PRO A 95 -6.28 8.75 -10.81
C PRO A 95 -7.36 7.65 -10.74
N ARG A 96 -8.62 8.04 -10.75
CA ARG A 96 -9.75 7.09 -10.64
C ARG A 96 -9.82 6.09 -11.80
N VAL A 97 -9.35 6.52 -12.97
CA VAL A 97 -9.29 5.71 -14.19
C VAL A 97 -7.94 5.97 -14.85
N LEU A 98 -7.27 4.91 -15.27
CA LEU A 98 -6.06 5.06 -16.09
C LEU A 98 -6.46 5.51 -17.50
N THR A 99 -5.88 6.61 -17.92
CA THR A 99 -5.71 6.93 -19.34
C THR A 99 -4.26 6.61 -19.72
N PHE A 100 -3.97 6.35 -20.97
CA PHE A 100 -2.61 6.03 -21.45
C PHE A 100 -1.55 7.09 -21.08
N GLU A 101 -2.00 8.29 -20.71
CA GLU A 101 -1.16 9.41 -20.28
C GLU A 101 -1.15 9.58 -18.75
N ALA A 102 -1.87 8.73 -18.00
CA ALA A 102 -2.25 9.03 -16.64
C ALA A 102 -1.13 8.89 -15.61
N VAL A 103 -0.12 8.08 -15.84
CA VAL A 103 1.03 7.93 -14.92
C VAL A 103 2.27 7.55 -15.71
N ALA A 104 3.24 8.45 -15.80
CA ALA A 104 4.54 8.11 -16.37
C ALA A 104 5.31 7.20 -15.39
N PRO A 105 5.95 6.12 -15.83
CA PRO A 105 6.70 5.21 -14.94
C PRO A 105 7.67 5.93 -14.01
N LYS A 106 8.38 6.94 -14.51
CA LYS A 106 9.32 7.76 -13.72
C LYS A 106 8.70 8.51 -12.55
N VAL A 107 7.38 8.71 -12.51
CA VAL A 107 6.70 9.35 -11.37
C VAL A 107 6.90 8.53 -10.09
N PHE A 108 6.94 7.20 -10.18
CA PHE A 108 7.18 6.35 -9.02
C PHE A 108 8.59 6.54 -8.44
N LEU A 109 9.57 6.77 -9.30
CA LEU A 109 10.92 7.09 -8.85
C LEU A 109 10.97 8.44 -8.14
N CYS A 110 10.24 9.43 -8.64
CA CYS A 110 10.14 10.74 -8.00
C CYS A 110 9.52 10.66 -6.61
N LEU A 111 8.48 9.85 -6.42
CA LEU A 111 7.89 9.58 -5.10
C LEU A 111 8.93 9.01 -4.13
N VAL A 112 9.67 7.99 -4.55
CA VAL A 112 10.72 7.38 -3.75
C VAL A 112 11.82 8.40 -3.42
N GLN A 113 12.22 9.22 -4.39
CA GLN A 113 13.25 10.26 -4.17
C GLN A 113 12.75 11.35 -3.22
N ASP A 114 11.48 11.73 -3.30
CA ASP A 114 10.92 12.73 -2.40
C ASP A 114 10.87 12.22 -0.96
N VAL A 115 10.45 10.98 -0.73
CA VAL A 115 10.48 10.32 0.59
C VAL A 115 11.91 10.23 1.13
N LYS A 116 12.89 9.92 0.29
CA LYS A 116 14.32 9.84 0.69
C LYS A 116 14.92 11.16 1.18
N LYS A 117 14.28 12.29 0.93
CA LYS A 117 14.71 13.58 1.51
C LYS A 117 14.47 13.66 3.02
N GLN A 118 13.50 12.89 3.52
CA GLN A 118 13.05 12.94 4.91
C GLN A 118 13.31 11.63 5.68
N ILE A 119 13.33 10.50 4.97
CA ILE A 119 13.42 9.16 5.55
C ILE A 119 14.59 8.40 4.92
N LYS A 120 15.40 7.74 5.75
CA LYS A 120 16.50 6.89 5.26
C LYS A 120 15.93 5.60 4.66
N VAL A 121 15.71 5.58 3.34
CA VAL A 121 15.31 4.40 2.57
C VAL A 121 16.54 3.69 2.03
N ASP A 122 16.60 2.37 2.19
CA ASP A 122 17.61 1.53 1.55
C ASP A 122 17.36 1.46 0.04
N PRO A 123 18.22 2.02 -0.81
CA PRO A 123 17.99 2.06 -2.26
C PRO A 123 17.98 0.67 -2.91
N ARG A 124 18.50 -0.34 -2.23
CA ARG A 124 18.54 -1.72 -2.71
C ARG A 124 17.29 -2.52 -2.33
N ARG A 125 16.41 -1.96 -1.49
CA ARG A 125 15.21 -2.61 -0.96
C ARG A 125 13.98 -1.72 -1.16
N VAL A 126 13.73 -1.36 -2.41
CA VAL A 126 12.51 -0.64 -2.83
C VAL A 126 11.66 -1.59 -3.66
N TYR A 127 10.41 -1.76 -3.26
CA TYR A 127 9.50 -2.75 -3.80
C TYR A 127 8.21 -2.11 -4.29
N LEU A 128 7.51 -2.82 -5.18
CA LEU A 128 6.19 -2.46 -5.68
C LEU A 128 5.16 -3.46 -5.15
N PHE A 129 4.02 -2.96 -4.71
CA PHE A 129 2.81 -3.75 -4.48
C PHE A 129 1.62 -3.07 -5.13
N GLY A 130 0.90 -3.78 -5.99
CA GLY A 130 -0.25 -3.22 -6.71
C GLY A 130 -1.45 -4.14 -6.73
N ASN A 131 -2.64 -3.54 -6.63
CA ASN A 131 -3.92 -4.23 -6.75
C ASN A 131 -4.67 -3.77 -8.00
N SER A 132 -5.18 -4.71 -8.82
CA SER A 132 -6.01 -4.39 -9.98
C SER A 132 -5.32 -3.36 -10.89
N MET A 133 -5.92 -2.20 -11.14
CA MET A 133 -5.29 -1.08 -11.87
C MET A 133 -3.89 -0.74 -11.34
N GLY A 134 -3.69 -0.72 -10.01
CA GLY A 134 -2.38 -0.53 -9.41
C GLY A 134 -1.42 -1.69 -9.68
N GLY A 135 -1.94 -2.89 -9.87
CA GLY A 135 -1.16 -4.05 -10.31
C GLY A 135 -0.60 -3.90 -11.73
N TYR A 136 -1.40 -3.30 -12.61
CA TYR A 136 -0.94 -2.94 -13.95
C TYR A 136 0.25 -1.97 -13.90
N LEU A 137 0.13 -0.91 -13.08
CA LEU A 137 1.21 0.05 -12.84
C LEU A 137 2.44 -0.58 -12.16
N ALA A 138 2.23 -1.59 -11.31
CA ALA A 138 3.34 -2.34 -10.70
C ALA A 138 4.10 -3.16 -11.76
N TYR A 139 3.42 -3.72 -12.76
CA TYR A 139 4.12 -4.33 -13.91
C TYR A 139 4.94 -3.30 -14.70
N ASP A 140 4.38 -2.10 -14.96
CA ASP A 140 5.12 -1.03 -15.64
C ASP A 140 6.42 -0.68 -14.89
N GLY A 141 6.32 -0.43 -13.58
CA GLY A 141 7.51 -0.15 -12.76
C GLY A 141 8.50 -1.33 -12.75
N ALA A 142 8.01 -2.56 -12.68
CA ALA A 142 8.85 -3.75 -12.66
C ALA A 142 9.58 -4.00 -13.98
N LEU A 143 8.99 -3.63 -15.09
CA LEU A 143 9.51 -3.92 -16.43
C LEU A 143 10.32 -2.75 -17.02
N LEU A 144 9.86 -1.51 -16.81
CA LEU A 144 10.46 -0.31 -17.38
C LEU A 144 11.53 0.31 -16.49
N ASP A 145 11.35 0.19 -15.16
CA ASP A 145 12.25 0.76 -14.15
C ASP A 145 12.92 -0.32 -13.29
N SER A 146 13.15 -1.49 -13.87
CA SER A 146 13.70 -2.68 -13.20
C SER A 146 15.08 -2.48 -12.55
N GLU A 147 15.76 -1.38 -12.83
CA GLU A 147 17.04 -1.01 -12.20
C GLU A 147 16.82 -0.41 -10.80
N TYR A 148 15.62 0.08 -10.50
CA TYR A 148 15.32 0.80 -9.27
C TYR A 148 14.50 -0.02 -8.27
N PHE A 149 13.76 -1.03 -8.74
CA PHE A 149 12.93 -1.87 -7.90
C PHE A 149 13.54 -3.25 -7.71
N ALA A 150 13.56 -3.73 -6.47
CA ALA A 150 14.16 -5.02 -6.14
C ALA A 150 13.24 -6.21 -6.46
N ALA A 151 11.93 -6.03 -6.33
CA ALA A 151 10.90 -7.00 -6.65
C ALA A 151 9.53 -6.32 -6.72
N ALA A 152 8.54 -7.01 -7.29
CA ALA A 152 7.15 -6.56 -7.35
C ALA A 152 6.20 -7.67 -6.89
N ALA A 153 5.06 -7.29 -6.29
CA ALA A 153 3.96 -8.19 -5.97
C ALA A 153 2.65 -7.59 -6.48
N ILE A 154 1.84 -8.40 -7.14
CA ILE A 154 0.64 -7.99 -7.85
C ILE A 154 -0.54 -8.83 -7.38
N HIS A 155 -1.64 -8.16 -7.01
CA HIS A 155 -2.91 -8.80 -6.76
C HIS A 155 -3.91 -8.50 -7.87
N ALA A 156 -4.59 -9.53 -8.34
CA ALA A 156 -5.74 -9.47 -9.24
C ALA A 156 -5.50 -8.66 -10.53
N MET A 157 -4.34 -8.89 -11.20
CA MET A 157 -4.02 -8.29 -12.50
C MET A 157 -3.14 -9.21 -13.34
N GLY A 158 -3.42 -9.24 -14.63
CA GLY A 158 -2.57 -9.80 -15.69
C GLY A 158 -2.22 -8.74 -16.72
N ILE A 159 -1.28 -9.03 -17.58
CA ILE A 159 -0.87 -8.19 -18.73
C ILE A 159 -1.15 -8.89 -20.04
N ASP A 160 -1.33 -8.10 -21.09
CA ASP A 160 -1.67 -8.57 -22.42
C ASP A 160 -0.44 -8.82 -23.30
N ASP A 161 -0.68 -9.35 -24.50
CA ASP A 161 0.35 -9.63 -25.49
C ASP A 161 1.13 -8.38 -25.93
N ASP A 162 0.56 -7.19 -25.77
CA ASP A 162 1.22 -5.90 -26.02
C ASP A 162 2.45 -5.68 -25.12
N TYR A 163 2.49 -6.36 -23.96
CA TYR A 163 3.64 -6.33 -23.05
C TYR A 163 4.83 -7.17 -23.49
N VAL A 164 4.70 -8.04 -24.48
CA VAL A 164 5.80 -8.91 -24.95
C VAL A 164 7.03 -8.08 -25.31
N GLY A 165 6.87 -6.97 -26.06
CA GLY A 165 7.96 -6.08 -26.41
C GLY A 165 8.58 -5.36 -25.19
N ILE A 166 7.79 -5.03 -24.18
CA ILE A 166 8.26 -4.41 -22.92
C ILE A 166 9.04 -5.43 -22.11
N ILE A 167 8.52 -6.64 -21.94
CA ILE A 167 9.15 -7.75 -21.23
C ILE A 167 10.53 -8.07 -21.82
N GLN A 168 10.64 -8.09 -23.14
CA GLN A 168 11.90 -8.36 -23.83
C GLN A 168 12.95 -7.27 -23.60
N ARG A 169 12.52 -6.00 -23.44
CA ARG A 169 13.41 -4.85 -23.21
C ARG A 169 13.74 -4.61 -21.75
N ALA A 170 13.09 -5.29 -20.81
CA ALA A 170 13.39 -5.14 -19.39
C ALA A 170 14.87 -5.44 -19.13
N THR A 171 15.61 -4.44 -18.64
CA THR A 171 17.06 -4.52 -18.41
C THR A 171 17.42 -5.56 -17.36
N ARG A 172 16.51 -5.76 -16.40
CA ARG A 172 16.64 -6.78 -15.35
C ARG A 172 15.37 -7.60 -15.26
N LYS A 173 15.51 -8.87 -15.01
CA LYS A 173 14.40 -9.78 -14.72
C LYS A 173 14.19 -9.83 -13.21
N ILE A 174 13.57 -8.77 -12.64
CA ILE A 174 13.31 -8.72 -11.21
C ILE A 174 12.25 -9.74 -10.80
N PRO A 175 12.29 -10.26 -9.57
CA PRO A 175 11.29 -11.20 -9.06
C PRO A 175 9.89 -10.59 -9.04
N ILE A 176 8.89 -11.36 -9.46
CA ILE A 176 7.48 -10.94 -9.48
C ILE A 176 6.61 -11.99 -8.80
N ALA A 177 5.81 -11.57 -7.80
CA ALA A 177 4.75 -12.38 -7.22
C ALA A 177 3.39 -12.00 -7.81
N ILE A 178 2.53 -13.00 -8.05
CA ILE A 178 1.16 -12.78 -8.48
C ILE A 178 0.20 -13.54 -7.57
N PHE A 179 -0.79 -12.84 -7.03
CA PHE A 179 -1.88 -13.36 -6.22
C PHE A 179 -3.19 -13.19 -6.98
N MET A 180 -3.92 -14.26 -7.24
CA MET A 180 -5.15 -14.22 -8.04
C MET A 180 -6.25 -15.06 -7.41
N GLY A 181 -7.42 -14.45 -7.21
CA GLY A 181 -8.60 -15.18 -6.78
C GLY A 181 -9.17 -16.08 -7.89
N ASP A 182 -9.54 -17.32 -7.57
CA ASP A 182 -10.09 -18.25 -8.55
C ASP A 182 -11.56 -17.91 -8.93
N ARG A 183 -12.18 -16.99 -8.19
CA ARG A 183 -13.55 -16.48 -8.45
C ARG A 183 -13.58 -15.01 -8.84
N ASP A 184 -12.47 -14.46 -9.28
CA ASP A 184 -12.42 -13.09 -9.77
C ASP A 184 -13.28 -12.94 -11.04
N GLN A 185 -14.23 -12.01 -11.00
CA GLN A 185 -15.17 -11.75 -12.11
C GLN A 185 -14.76 -10.54 -12.95
N LEU A 186 -13.77 -9.78 -12.53
CA LEU A 186 -13.29 -8.58 -13.23
C LEU A 186 -12.04 -8.86 -14.03
N VAL A 187 -11.13 -9.68 -13.52
CA VAL A 187 -9.90 -10.07 -14.18
C VAL A 187 -9.91 -11.56 -14.46
N SER A 188 -9.65 -11.94 -15.70
CA SER A 188 -9.70 -13.34 -16.11
C SER A 188 -8.53 -14.13 -15.51
N LEU A 189 -8.84 -15.19 -14.77
CA LEU A 189 -7.85 -16.14 -14.26
C LEU A 189 -7.00 -16.72 -15.41
N ALA A 190 -7.61 -16.99 -16.56
CA ALA A 190 -6.91 -17.50 -17.74
C ALA A 190 -5.88 -16.47 -18.27
N GLN A 191 -6.21 -15.19 -18.22
CA GLN A 191 -5.28 -14.10 -18.58
C GLN A 191 -4.09 -14.06 -17.63
N VAL A 192 -4.34 -14.15 -16.31
CA VAL A 192 -3.26 -14.13 -15.31
C VAL A 192 -2.35 -15.36 -15.44
N ARG A 193 -2.91 -16.54 -15.73
CA ARG A 193 -2.12 -17.74 -16.03
C ARG A 193 -1.23 -17.56 -17.28
N LYS A 194 -1.74 -16.90 -18.32
CA LYS A 194 -0.93 -16.54 -19.51
C LYS A 194 0.19 -15.57 -19.16
N THR A 195 -0.11 -14.53 -18.36
CA THR A 195 0.88 -13.58 -17.86
C THR A 195 2.00 -14.30 -17.11
N ARG A 196 1.65 -15.18 -16.17
CA ARG A 196 2.61 -16.02 -15.45
C ARG A 196 3.51 -16.79 -16.42
N ALA A 197 2.92 -17.56 -17.33
CA ALA A 197 3.67 -18.38 -18.29
C ALA A 197 4.60 -17.55 -19.17
N LEU A 198 4.17 -16.35 -19.60
CA LEU A 198 4.96 -15.42 -20.39
C LEU A 198 6.18 -14.90 -19.60
N LEU A 199 6.00 -14.49 -18.35
CA LEU A 199 7.07 -13.99 -17.50
C LEU A 199 8.06 -15.09 -17.14
N GLU A 200 7.60 -16.30 -16.78
CA GLU A 200 8.44 -17.47 -16.54
C GLU A 200 9.29 -17.83 -17.77
N LYS A 201 8.66 -17.90 -18.95
CA LYS A 201 9.37 -18.14 -20.21
C LYS A 201 10.39 -17.07 -20.54
N SER A 202 10.15 -15.83 -20.09
CA SER A 202 11.05 -14.69 -20.29
C SER A 202 12.15 -14.58 -19.23
N GLY A 203 12.23 -15.54 -18.31
CA GLY A 203 13.30 -15.66 -17.30
C GLY A 203 13.10 -14.83 -16.03
N PHE A 204 11.89 -14.35 -15.75
CA PHE A 204 11.60 -13.69 -14.48
C PHE A 204 11.47 -14.74 -13.36
N PRO A 205 12.11 -14.54 -12.19
CA PRO A 205 11.80 -15.34 -11.01
C PRO A 205 10.37 -15.08 -10.57
N MET A 206 9.55 -16.13 -10.45
CA MET A 206 8.11 -16.00 -10.20
C MET A 206 7.69 -16.66 -8.90
N HIS A 207 6.78 -16.00 -8.20
CA HIS A 207 5.88 -16.62 -7.23
C HIS A 207 4.45 -16.47 -7.75
N TYR A 208 3.66 -17.55 -7.73
CA TYR A 208 2.28 -17.51 -8.19
C TYR A 208 1.36 -18.26 -7.26
N ARG A 209 0.32 -17.59 -6.79
CA ARG A 209 -0.70 -18.17 -5.93
C ARG A 209 -2.10 -17.92 -6.48
N GLU A 210 -2.84 -19.00 -6.73
CA GLU A 210 -4.29 -18.94 -6.89
C GLU A 210 -4.93 -19.09 -5.51
N ILE A 211 -5.81 -18.14 -5.16
CA ILE A 211 -6.48 -18.09 -3.86
C ILE A 211 -7.87 -18.67 -4.03
N SER A 212 -8.10 -19.84 -3.43
CA SER A 212 -9.38 -20.54 -3.53
C SER A 212 -10.52 -19.77 -2.90
N ASN A 213 -11.67 -19.73 -3.60
CA ASN A 213 -12.90 -19.05 -3.19
C ASN A 213 -12.74 -17.54 -2.99
N HIS A 214 -11.73 -16.93 -3.58
CA HIS A 214 -11.48 -15.49 -3.51
C HIS A 214 -11.86 -14.79 -4.81
N GLY A 215 -12.49 -13.61 -4.68
CA GLY A 215 -12.85 -12.74 -5.79
C GLY A 215 -11.81 -11.65 -6.05
N HIS A 216 -12.29 -10.50 -6.57
CA HIS A 216 -11.46 -9.34 -6.88
C HIS A 216 -11.13 -8.47 -5.65
N ASN A 217 -11.88 -8.63 -4.56
CA ASN A 217 -11.81 -7.74 -3.41
C ASN A 217 -10.58 -8.04 -2.53
N TYR A 218 -9.51 -7.30 -2.75
CA TYR A 218 -8.26 -7.37 -1.97
C TYR A 218 -8.50 -7.28 -0.45
N TYR A 219 -9.44 -6.44 0.00
CA TYR A 219 -9.62 -6.14 1.42
C TYR A 219 -10.10 -7.32 2.26
N GLU A 220 -10.74 -8.31 1.64
CA GLU A 220 -11.19 -9.51 2.33
C GLU A 220 -10.07 -10.36 2.90
N LEU A 221 -8.90 -10.34 2.24
CA LEU A 221 -7.73 -11.14 2.60
C LEU A 221 -6.44 -10.31 2.68
N SER A 222 -6.56 -8.99 2.85
CA SER A 222 -5.42 -8.07 2.81
C SER A 222 -4.28 -8.47 3.74
N ASP A 223 -4.57 -8.87 4.97
CA ASP A 223 -3.54 -9.26 5.95
C ASP A 223 -2.74 -10.48 5.47
N SER A 224 -3.43 -11.49 4.92
CA SER A 224 -2.78 -12.70 4.40
C SER A 224 -1.97 -12.39 3.14
N ILE A 225 -2.55 -11.61 2.21
CA ILE A 225 -1.89 -11.24 0.96
C ILE A 225 -0.67 -10.37 1.25
N ASN A 226 -0.78 -9.37 2.14
CA ASN A 226 0.33 -8.49 2.51
C ASN A 226 1.45 -9.24 3.20
N GLY A 227 1.12 -10.18 4.10
CA GLY A 227 2.10 -11.01 4.79
C GLY A 227 2.93 -11.83 3.81
N GLU A 228 2.28 -12.55 2.90
CA GLU A 228 2.94 -13.38 1.90
C GLU A 228 3.69 -12.55 0.83
N ALA A 229 3.09 -11.41 0.41
CA ALA A 229 3.76 -10.48 -0.48
C ALA A 229 5.04 -9.93 0.16
N TRP A 230 5.01 -9.57 1.44
CA TRP A 230 6.19 -9.08 2.14
C TRP A 230 7.26 -10.18 2.31
N GLU A 231 6.88 -11.39 2.67
CA GLU A 231 7.80 -12.53 2.75
C GLU A 231 8.54 -12.71 1.42
N PHE A 232 7.82 -12.67 0.30
CA PHE A 232 8.42 -12.73 -1.01
C PHE A 232 9.32 -11.53 -1.30
N LEU A 233 8.79 -10.30 -1.20
CA LEU A 233 9.50 -9.06 -1.54
C LEU A 233 10.81 -8.90 -0.75
N SER A 234 10.75 -9.13 0.57
CA SER A 234 11.89 -8.95 1.48
C SER A 234 13.05 -9.91 1.24
N SER A 235 12.81 -11.02 0.52
CA SER A 235 13.83 -12.00 0.14
C SER A 235 14.79 -11.48 -0.94
N TYR A 236 14.47 -10.35 -1.56
CA TYR A 236 15.24 -9.82 -2.69
C TYR A 236 15.80 -8.43 -2.40
N ARG A 237 16.94 -8.15 -3.01
CA ARG A 237 17.56 -6.83 -3.02
C ARG A 237 18.26 -6.58 -4.35
N LEU A 238 18.40 -5.32 -4.71
CA LEU A 238 19.27 -4.93 -5.83
C LEU A 238 20.75 -5.26 -5.51
N PRO A 239 21.57 -5.58 -6.50
CA PRO A 239 23.01 -5.84 -6.33
C PRO A 239 23.77 -4.65 -5.73
#